data_e7dbffaee1e1db298cec623967105133
#
_entry.id   e7dbffaee1e1db298cec623967105133
#
_cell.length_a   1.000
_cell.length_b   1.000
_cell.length_c   1.000
_cell.angle_alpha   90.00
_cell.angle_beta   90.00
_cell.angle_gamma   90.00
#
_symmetry.space_group_name_H-M   'P 1'
#
loop_
_entity.id
_entity.type
_entity.pdbx_description
1 polymer ?
#
loop_
_entity_poly.entity_id
_entity_poly.type
_entity_poly.pdbx_seq_one_letter_code
_entity_poly.pdbx_strand_id
1 'polypeptide(L)'
;MLPSVVASELEQVACDAIRTAFHPTTPGFKGLIDRFLADRERLFKGPYVSVALPFQQGSRRDWFPQIPLPFPPYRHQEQAFDRLLPGTPRNTLVATGTGSGKTECFLLPLLEHCRQQQAQGLRGIKAILIYPMNALATDQARRIADLIHTTPALAGLRAGLYIGAEDDSKTAAMTATSVITDKEALQKAPPDILLTNYKQLDYLLLQPHVQGLWEHNGRLADGTSVLRYLVVDEFHTFDGAQGTDLACLIRRLRDRLQCPGDELVCVGTSATLGGPESIQAMLDYAGQIFASRFEPAALIVEERLSPEQFFTGHTGYGDPDNGGLFSLPLPPREAQDQLDPEHASSADAYLAAQAALWLGDTLPPPPGGNVNADTWRLALGWQLGTLPAVHNLVRQAADTCSIDQLLERFSRQLGLGERYPRPYRVLLLEQPRTAPGLSTPGPFPGLGCTPRSSAFR
;
A
#
# COMPACT_ATOMS: atom_id res chain seq x y z
N MET A 1 -17.14 -6.43 13.06
CA MET A 1 -16.56 -7.73 13.44
C MET A 1 -15.38 -7.43 14.34
N LEU A 2 -15.34 -8.00 15.53
CA LEU A 2 -14.29 -7.72 16.52
C LEU A 2 -13.06 -8.60 16.22
N PRO A 3 -11.85 -8.03 16.21
CA PRO A 3 -10.64 -8.77 15.83
C PRO A 3 -10.34 -9.99 16.70
N SER A 4 -10.63 -9.93 17.99
CA SER A 4 -10.42 -11.05 18.93
C SER A 4 -11.34 -12.24 18.60
N VAL A 5 -12.63 -11.98 18.32
CA VAL A 5 -13.59 -13.02 17.94
C VAL A 5 -13.17 -13.69 16.63
N VAL A 6 -12.77 -12.87 15.62
CA VAL A 6 -12.29 -13.40 14.34
C VAL A 6 -11.03 -14.26 14.53
N ALA A 7 -10.10 -13.83 15.38
CA ALA A 7 -8.89 -14.60 15.64
C ALA A 7 -9.22 -15.95 16.30
N SER A 8 -10.13 -15.96 17.27
CA SER A 8 -10.59 -17.19 17.94
C SER A 8 -11.29 -18.14 16.99
N GLU A 9 -12.20 -17.62 16.16
CA GLU A 9 -12.91 -18.42 15.13
C GLU A 9 -11.92 -19.01 14.10
N LEU A 10 -10.95 -18.22 13.61
CA LEU A 10 -9.94 -18.70 12.68
C LEU A 10 -9.06 -19.79 13.28
N GLU A 11 -8.66 -19.66 14.55
CA GLU A 11 -7.91 -20.69 15.27
C GLU A 11 -8.71 -21.98 15.37
N GLN A 12 -9.98 -21.89 15.73
CA GLN A 12 -10.85 -23.06 15.83
C GLN A 12 -11.04 -23.74 14.48
N VAL A 13 -11.36 -22.99 13.44
CA VAL A 13 -11.53 -23.53 12.07
C VAL A 13 -10.24 -24.18 11.58
N ALA A 14 -9.07 -23.58 11.81
CA ALA A 14 -7.78 -24.15 11.42
C ALA A 14 -7.51 -25.48 12.18
N CYS A 15 -7.77 -25.53 13.47
CA CYS A 15 -7.62 -26.75 14.27
C CYS A 15 -8.56 -27.86 13.78
N ASP A 16 -9.80 -27.53 13.48
CA ASP A 16 -10.80 -28.52 13.00
C ASP A 16 -10.46 -29.02 11.58
N ALA A 17 -9.95 -28.14 10.73
CA ALA A 17 -9.45 -28.53 9.41
C ALA A 17 -8.27 -29.50 9.51
N ILE A 18 -7.30 -29.25 10.43
CA ILE A 18 -6.18 -30.16 10.66
C ILE A 18 -6.66 -31.51 11.22
N ARG A 19 -7.59 -31.52 12.17
CA ARG A 19 -8.19 -32.76 12.72
C ARG A 19 -8.87 -33.56 11.61
N THR A 20 -9.56 -32.91 10.71
CA THR A 20 -10.27 -33.54 9.61
C THR A 20 -9.32 -34.09 8.54
N ALA A 21 -8.31 -33.29 8.16
CA ALA A 21 -7.37 -33.65 7.10
C ALA A 21 -6.39 -34.76 7.55
N PHE A 22 -6.01 -34.76 8.83
CA PHE A 22 -4.99 -35.67 9.38
C PHE A 22 -5.58 -36.54 10.47
N HIS A 23 -6.60 -37.34 10.16
CA HIS A 23 -7.22 -38.28 11.10
C HIS A 23 -6.47 -39.61 11.11
N PRO A 24 -5.58 -39.91 12.10
CA PRO A 24 -4.86 -41.16 12.11
C PRO A 24 -5.76 -42.32 12.53
N THR A 25 -5.85 -43.31 11.65
CA THR A 25 -6.64 -44.52 11.91
C THR A 25 -5.87 -45.59 12.67
N THR A 26 -4.55 -45.52 12.69
CA THR A 26 -3.65 -46.46 13.37
C THR A 26 -3.75 -46.29 14.88
N PRO A 27 -4.01 -47.32 15.67
CA PRO A 27 -4.24 -47.22 17.13
C PRO A 27 -3.11 -46.53 17.90
N GLY A 28 -1.84 -46.74 17.50
CA GLY A 28 -0.69 -46.15 18.15
C GLY A 28 -0.56 -44.62 17.98
N PHE A 29 -1.29 -44.03 17.01
CA PHE A 29 -1.30 -42.60 16.72
C PHE A 29 -2.60 -41.89 17.16
N LYS A 30 -3.51 -42.64 17.81
CA LYS A 30 -4.77 -42.08 18.31
C LYS A 30 -4.49 -40.92 19.28
N GLY A 31 -5.14 -39.77 19.06
CA GLY A 31 -4.98 -38.56 19.87
C GLY A 31 -3.65 -37.82 19.67
N LEU A 32 -2.80 -38.20 18.68
CA LEU A 32 -1.55 -37.49 18.39
C LEU A 32 -1.82 -36.07 17.92
N ILE A 33 -2.80 -35.90 17.03
CA ILE A 33 -3.18 -34.59 16.50
C ILE A 33 -3.71 -33.69 17.62
N ASP A 34 -4.58 -34.19 18.49
CA ASP A 34 -5.10 -33.40 19.60
C ASP A 34 -4.00 -32.97 20.58
N ARG A 35 -3.02 -33.82 20.85
CA ARG A 35 -1.84 -33.47 21.65
C ARG A 35 -0.95 -32.42 20.96
N PHE A 36 -0.84 -32.50 19.63
CA PHE A 36 -0.10 -31.50 18.85
C PHE A 36 -0.81 -30.15 18.87
N LEU A 37 -2.14 -30.14 18.70
CA LEU A 37 -2.97 -28.95 18.69
C LEU A 37 -3.16 -28.33 20.08
N ALA A 38 -2.94 -29.09 21.16
CA ALA A 38 -3.00 -28.57 22.53
C ALA A 38 -1.89 -27.53 22.82
N ASP A 39 -0.78 -27.60 22.07
CA ASP A 39 0.27 -26.61 22.16
C ASP A 39 0.02 -25.49 21.10
N ARG A 40 -0.71 -24.47 21.52
CA ARG A 40 -1.14 -23.35 20.65
C ARG A 40 0.04 -22.65 19.98
N GLU A 41 1.16 -22.48 20.68
CA GLU A 41 2.32 -21.75 20.19
C GLU A 41 3.02 -22.42 19.00
N ARG A 42 2.75 -23.69 18.75
CA ARG A 42 3.28 -24.41 17.58
C ARG A 42 2.62 -23.98 16.27
N LEU A 43 1.33 -23.66 16.32
CA LEU A 43 0.52 -23.36 15.14
C LEU A 43 0.26 -21.87 14.98
N PHE A 44 0.04 -21.17 16.07
CA PHE A 44 -0.38 -19.79 16.08
C PHE A 44 0.65 -18.92 16.77
N LYS A 45 1.03 -17.84 16.13
CA LYS A 45 1.89 -16.82 16.69
C LYS A 45 1.18 -15.49 16.73
N GLY A 46 1.33 -14.76 17.80
CA GLY A 46 0.63 -13.52 18.02
C GLY A 46 -0.62 -13.71 18.89
N PRO A 47 -1.59 -12.83 18.85
CA PRO A 47 -1.77 -11.76 17.86
C PRO A 47 -0.72 -10.66 17.92
N TYR A 48 -0.44 -10.07 16.74
CA TYR A 48 0.48 -8.95 16.63
C TYR A 48 -0.29 -7.64 16.43
N VAL A 49 0.23 -6.58 17.00
CA VAL A 49 -0.29 -5.22 16.85
C VAL A 49 0.76 -4.35 16.15
N SER A 50 0.31 -3.59 15.20
CA SER A 50 1.09 -2.54 14.55
C SER A 50 0.19 -1.34 14.31
N VAL A 51 0.62 -0.17 14.75
CA VAL A 51 -0.11 1.08 14.52
C VAL A 51 0.61 1.87 13.44
N ALA A 52 -0.02 1.94 12.28
CA ALA A 52 0.47 2.74 11.17
C ALA A 52 -0.18 4.13 11.21
N LEU A 53 0.59 5.14 11.55
CA LEU A 53 0.12 6.53 11.52
C LEU A 53 -0.08 7.02 10.08
N PRO A 54 -0.87 8.08 9.85
CA PRO A 54 -1.08 8.67 8.53
C PRO A 54 0.23 9.09 7.86
N PHE A 55 0.24 9.07 6.53
CA PHE A 55 1.37 9.59 5.77
C PHE A 55 1.51 11.10 5.94
N GLN A 56 2.74 11.59 5.96
CA GLN A 56 3.00 13.03 5.95
C GLN A 56 2.49 13.65 4.66
N GLN A 57 1.77 14.76 4.79
CA GLN A 57 1.32 15.55 3.65
C GLN A 57 2.50 16.31 3.04
N GLY A 58 2.49 16.41 1.74
CA GLY A 58 3.40 17.30 1.02
C GLY A 58 3.03 18.77 1.20
N SER A 59 3.94 19.63 0.81
CA SER A 59 3.80 21.07 0.97
C SER A 59 3.29 21.77 -0.28
N ARG A 60 3.39 21.14 -1.45
CA ARG A 60 3.14 21.72 -2.76
C ARG A 60 2.02 20.98 -3.48
N ARG A 61 1.12 21.75 -4.13
CA ARG A 61 -0.01 21.19 -4.91
C ARG A 61 0.10 21.40 -6.41
N ASP A 62 0.93 22.32 -6.85
CA ASP A 62 1.05 22.77 -8.25
C ASP A 62 2.17 22.04 -9.02
N TRP A 63 2.36 20.77 -8.75
CA TRP A 63 3.35 19.94 -9.43
C TRP A 63 3.08 19.77 -10.93
N PHE A 64 1.81 19.65 -11.27
CA PHE A 64 1.35 19.41 -12.63
C PHE A 64 0.27 20.43 -13.01
N PRO A 65 0.63 21.60 -13.53
CA PRO A 65 -0.35 22.66 -13.82
C PRO A 65 -1.48 22.25 -14.76
N GLN A 66 -1.23 21.29 -15.64
CA GLN A 66 -2.20 20.77 -16.62
C GLN A 66 -2.92 19.49 -16.15
N ILE A 67 -2.43 18.83 -15.13
CA ILE A 67 -3.01 17.61 -14.55
C ILE A 67 -3.39 17.92 -13.10
N PRO A 68 -4.63 18.35 -12.83
CA PRO A 68 -5.04 18.73 -11.49
C PRO A 68 -5.04 17.50 -10.57
N LEU A 69 -4.39 17.63 -9.41
CA LEU A 69 -4.42 16.61 -8.39
C LEU A 69 -5.70 16.73 -7.57
N PRO A 70 -6.49 15.65 -7.40
CA PRO A 70 -7.72 15.69 -6.62
C PRO A 70 -7.45 15.86 -5.12
N PHE A 71 -6.24 15.58 -4.66
CA PHE A 71 -5.80 15.68 -3.27
C PHE A 71 -4.36 16.20 -3.19
N PRO A 72 -3.95 16.77 -2.04
CA PRO A 72 -2.55 17.10 -1.82
C PRO A 72 -1.69 15.83 -1.87
N PRO A 73 -0.56 15.83 -2.58
CA PRO A 73 0.33 14.68 -2.59
C PRO A 73 0.91 14.43 -1.19
N TYR A 74 1.26 13.19 -0.92
CA TYR A 74 2.09 12.86 0.23
C TYR A 74 3.54 13.28 0.00
N ARG A 75 4.31 13.46 1.07
CA ARG A 75 5.69 13.90 0.99
C ARG A 75 6.57 12.97 0.15
N HIS A 76 6.42 11.66 0.28
CA HIS A 76 7.14 10.69 -0.56
C HIS A 76 6.74 10.80 -2.05
N GLN A 77 5.48 11.16 -2.36
CA GLN A 77 5.07 11.43 -3.73
C GLN A 77 5.72 12.70 -4.28
N GLU A 78 5.81 13.78 -3.49
CA GLU A 78 6.54 15.00 -3.88
C GLU A 78 8.01 14.71 -4.18
N GLN A 79 8.66 13.90 -3.34
CA GLN A 79 10.05 13.47 -3.58
C GLN A 79 10.19 12.69 -4.89
N ALA A 80 9.22 11.84 -5.21
CA ALA A 80 9.18 11.11 -6.48
C ALA A 80 8.95 12.06 -7.66
N PHE A 81 8.06 13.03 -7.52
CA PHE A 81 7.78 14.01 -8.57
C PHE A 81 9.02 14.86 -8.86
N ASP A 82 9.73 15.34 -7.82
CA ASP A 82 10.97 16.10 -7.99
C ASP A 82 12.03 15.32 -8.78
N ARG A 83 12.10 14.02 -8.56
CA ARG A 83 13.07 13.16 -9.25
C ARG A 83 12.67 12.74 -10.67
N LEU A 84 11.38 12.67 -10.95
CA LEU A 84 10.85 12.08 -12.19
C LEU A 84 10.23 13.09 -13.16
N LEU A 85 10.06 14.35 -12.76
CA LEU A 85 9.53 15.38 -13.65
C LEU A 85 10.39 15.57 -14.90
N PRO A 86 9.75 15.90 -16.07
CA PRO A 86 10.46 16.25 -17.28
C PRO A 86 11.51 17.36 -17.06
N GLY A 87 12.63 17.24 -17.72
CA GLY A 87 13.80 18.11 -17.60
C GLY A 87 15.04 17.28 -17.30
N THR A 88 15.26 16.92 -16.08
CA THR A 88 16.38 16.05 -15.66
C THR A 88 15.90 14.87 -14.81
N PRO A 89 15.04 14.00 -15.35
CA PRO A 89 14.54 12.88 -14.60
C PRO A 89 15.66 11.89 -14.25
N ARG A 90 15.59 11.29 -13.05
CA ARG A 90 16.63 10.43 -12.47
C ARG A 90 16.05 9.09 -12.07
N ASN A 91 16.88 8.05 -12.13
CA ASN A 91 16.52 6.70 -11.67
C ASN A 91 15.99 6.74 -10.23
N THR A 92 14.90 6.02 -9.97
CA THR A 92 14.16 6.12 -8.72
C THR A 92 13.62 4.76 -8.29
N LEU A 93 13.74 4.44 -7.01
CA LEU A 93 13.08 3.30 -6.37
C LEU A 93 12.05 3.83 -5.38
N VAL A 94 10.81 3.39 -5.51
CA VAL A 94 9.72 3.77 -4.60
C VAL A 94 9.38 2.55 -3.74
N ALA A 95 9.81 2.58 -2.50
CA ALA A 95 9.62 1.49 -1.56
C ALA A 95 8.70 1.94 -0.42
N THR A 96 7.41 1.76 -0.63
CA THR A 96 6.37 2.21 0.29
C THR A 96 5.30 1.14 0.44
N GLY A 97 4.58 1.11 1.56
CA GLY A 97 3.54 0.14 1.85
C GLY A 97 2.36 0.19 0.87
N THR A 98 1.50 -0.82 0.94
CA THR A 98 0.27 -0.87 0.14
C THR A 98 -0.66 0.29 0.52
N GLY A 99 -1.29 0.91 -0.48
CA GLY A 99 -2.20 2.04 -0.26
C GLY A 99 -1.53 3.40 -0.07
N SER A 100 -0.20 3.49 -0.20
CA SER A 100 0.55 4.75 -0.10
C SER A 100 0.51 5.62 -1.36
N GLY A 101 -0.08 5.13 -2.46
CA GLY A 101 -0.07 5.81 -3.73
C GLY A 101 1.25 5.68 -4.49
N LYS A 102 1.91 4.52 -4.43
CA LYS A 102 3.14 4.21 -5.20
C LYS A 102 3.00 4.50 -6.69
N THR A 103 1.86 4.11 -7.25
CA THR A 103 1.61 4.26 -8.69
C THR A 103 1.61 5.72 -9.09
N GLU A 104 1.04 6.62 -8.31
CA GLU A 104 1.04 8.05 -8.57
C GLU A 104 2.45 8.62 -8.61
N CYS A 105 3.37 8.09 -7.80
CA CYS A 105 4.75 8.56 -7.74
C CYS A 105 5.43 8.59 -9.11
N PHE A 106 5.16 7.60 -9.96
CA PHE A 106 5.77 7.54 -11.29
C PHE A 106 4.78 7.87 -12.41
N LEU A 107 3.49 7.54 -12.25
CA LEU A 107 2.52 7.67 -13.32
C LEU A 107 2.27 9.14 -13.69
N LEU A 108 2.13 10.03 -12.72
CA LEU A 108 1.87 11.45 -12.98
C LEU A 108 3.03 12.14 -13.71
N PRO A 109 4.31 12.03 -13.28
CA PRO A 109 5.45 12.56 -14.04
C PRO A 109 5.56 11.97 -15.45
N LEU A 110 5.28 10.68 -15.60
CA LEU A 110 5.31 9.98 -16.87
C LEU A 110 4.22 10.50 -17.82
N LEU A 111 2.99 10.69 -17.33
CA LEU A 111 1.90 11.25 -18.12
C LEU A 111 2.21 12.70 -18.55
N GLU A 112 2.78 13.50 -17.67
CA GLU A 112 3.20 14.86 -17.99
C GLU A 112 4.28 14.86 -19.09
N HIS A 113 5.27 13.94 -19.00
CA HIS A 113 6.26 13.77 -20.05
C HIS A 113 5.60 13.38 -21.38
N CYS A 114 4.72 12.37 -21.39
CA CYS A 114 4.03 11.93 -22.61
C CYS A 114 3.20 13.07 -23.22
N ARG A 115 2.51 13.86 -22.41
CA ARG A 115 1.75 15.04 -22.83
C ARG A 115 2.64 16.08 -23.51
N GLN A 116 3.80 16.40 -22.92
CA GLN A 116 4.76 17.36 -23.50
C GLN A 116 5.31 16.86 -24.83
N GLN A 117 5.66 15.58 -24.92
CA GLN A 117 6.17 14.97 -26.15
C GLN A 117 5.09 14.91 -27.26
N GLN A 118 3.85 14.62 -26.88
CA GLN A 118 2.73 14.64 -27.82
C GLN A 118 2.47 16.05 -28.38
N ALA A 119 2.52 17.07 -27.51
CA ALA A 119 2.38 18.46 -27.94
C ALA A 119 3.46 18.90 -28.96
N GLN A 120 4.62 18.25 -28.94
CA GLN A 120 5.70 18.41 -29.92
C GLN A 120 5.52 17.55 -31.19
N GLY A 121 4.44 16.76 -31.25
CA GLY A 121 4.16 15.86 -32.37
C GLY A 121 5.01 14.60 -32.43
N LEU A 122 5.73 14.27 -31.34
CA LEU A 122 6.59 13.09 -31.29
C LEU A 122 5.77 11.81 -31.19
N ARG A 123 6.05 10.86 -32.07
CA ARG A 123 5.44 9.52 -32.12
C ARG A 123 6.31 8.49 -31.43
N GLY A 124 5.76 7.31 -31.18
CA GLY A 124 6.45 6.18 -30.59
C GLY A 124 6.22 6.05 -29.08
N ILE A 125 6.71 4.96 -28.52
CA ILE A 125 6.54 4.58 -27.11
C ILE A 125 7.51 5.39 -26.24
N LYS A 126 7.00 6.25 -25.37
CA LYS A 126 7.78 7.10 -24.46
C LYS A 126 8.01 6.42 -23.13
N ALA A 127 7.11 5.49 -22.76
CA ALA A 127 7.20 4.77 -21.50
C ALA A 127 6.75 3.31 -21.64
N ILE A 128 7.48 2.42 -20.95
CA ILE A 128 7.12 1.01 -20.82
C ILE A 128 6.94 0.70 -19.34
N LEU A 129 5.79 0.08 -19.00
CA LEU A 129 5.45 -0.36 -17.66
C LEU A 129 5.41 -1.89 -17.64
N ILE A 130 6.29 -2.48 -16.84
CA ILE A 130 6.40 -3.94 -16.69
C ILE A 130 5.73 -4.34 -15.37
N TYR A 131 4.76 -5.23 -15.47
CA TYR A 131 4.05 -5.81 -14.33
C TYR A 131 4.37 -7.30 -14.20
N PRO A 132 4.50 -7.83 -12.96
CA PRO A 132 4.79 -9.26 -12.76
C PRO A 132 3.63 -10.17 -13.17
N MET A 133 2.40 -9.67 -13.12
CA MET A 133 1.17 -10.43 -13.38
C MET A 133 0.25 -9.70 -14.36
N ASN A 134 -0.40 -10.47 -15.26
CA ASN A 134 -1.34 -9.92 -16.23
C ASN A 134 -2.56 -9.24 -15.57
N ALA A 135 -3.09 -9.80 -14.49
CA ALA A 135 -4.21 -9.21 -13.76
C ALA A 135 -3.90 -7.80 -13.24
N LEU A 136 -2.68 -7.62 -12.69
CA LEU A 136 -2.23 -6.31 -12.21
C LEU A 136 -2.06 -5.32 -13.37
N ALA A 137 -1.48 -5.78 -14.48
CA ALA A 137 -1.35 -4.96 -15.68
C ALA A 137 -2.72 -4.49 -16.21
N THR A 138 -3.72 -5.38 -16.21
CA THR A 138 -5.08 -5.07 -16.65
C THR A 138 -5.78 -4.07 -15.72
N ASP A 139 -5.62 -4.22 -14.41
CA ASP A 139 -6.19 -3.29 -13.44
C ASP A 139 -5.59 -1.88 -13.57
N GLN A 140 -4.27 -1.80 -13.68
CA GLN A 140 -3.57 -0.53 -13.89
C GLN A 140 -3.89 0.09 -15.27
N ALA A 141 -4.11 -0.72 -16.30
CA ALA A 141 -4.54 -0.25 -17.59
C ALA A 141 -5.90 0.47 -17.54
N ARG A 142 -6.86 -0.08 -16.79
CA ARG A 142 -8.17 0.57 -16.56
C ARG A 142 -8.01 1.91 -15.86
N ARG A 143 -7.16 1.96 -14.84
CA ARG A 143 -6.89 3.19 -14.11
C ARG A 143 -6.25 4.28 -14.98
N ILE A 144 -5.30 3.90 -15.84
CA ILE A 144 -4.67 4.81 -16.79
C ILE A 144 -5.69 5.30 -17.83
N ALA A 145 -6.56 4.42 -18.31
CA ALA A 145 -7.62 4.79 -19.25
C ALA A 145 -8.58 5.83 -18.64
N ASP A 146 -9.05 5.59 -17.43
CA ASP A 146 -9.91 6.53 -16.69
C ASP A 146 -9.22 7.88 -16.48
N LEU A 147 -7.96 7.90 -16.04
CA LEU A 147 -7.21 9.13 -15.81
C LEU A 147 -7.01 9.94 -17.10
N ILE A 148 -6.67 9.28 -18.22
CA ILE A 148 -6.53 9.95 -19.52
C ILE A 148 -7.89 10.48 -20.00
N HIS A 149 -8.97 9.72 -19.82
CA HIS A 149 -10.30 10.10 -20.24
C HIS A 149 -10.87 11.28 -19.43
N THR A 150 -10.65 11.30 -18.13
CA THR A 150 -11.19 12.31 -17.22
C THR A 150 -10.37 13.59 -17.16
N THR A 151 -9.13 13.57 -17.66
CA THR A 151 -8.22 14.74 -17.64
C THR A 151 -8.10 15.36 -19.03
N PRO A 152 -8.73 16.53 -19.30
CA PRO A 152 -8.73 17.12 -20.64
C PRO A 152 -7.33 17.38 -21.22
N ALA A 153 -6.36 17.72 -20.38
CA ALA A 153 -4.98 17.96 -20.80
C ALA A 153 -4.26 16.71 -21.34
N LEU A 154 -4.76 15.52 -21.02
CA LEU A 154 -4.23 14.24 -21.49
C LEU A 154 -4.96 13.70 -22.72
N ALA A 155 -5.93 14.46 -23.24
CA ALA A 155 -6.69 14.07 -24.42
C ALA A 155 -5.75 13.78 -25.60
N GLY A 156 -5.97 12.63 -26.26
CA GLY A 156 -5.15 12.20 -27.40
C GLY A 156 -3.94 11.34 -27.03
N LEU A 157 -3.52 11.25 -25.75
CA LEU A 157 -2.54 10.25 -25.32
C LEU A 157 -3.09 8.84 -25.56
N ARG A 158 -2.21 7.96 -25.97
CA ARG A 158 -2.53 6.57 -26.28
C ARG A 158 -1.81 5.64 -25.32
N ALA A 159 -2.55 4.80 -24.61
CA ALA A 159 -2.00 3.73 -23.81
C ALA A 159 -2.41 2.38 -24.42
N GLY A 160 -1.48 1.42 -24.40
CA GLY A 160 -1.70 0.08 -24.92
C GLY A 160 -1.32 -0.98 -23.92
N LEU A 161 -2.12 -2.04 -23.84
CA LEU A 161 -1.83 -3.23 -23.05
C LEU A 161 -1.48 -4.38 -23.98
N TYR A 162 -0.25 -4.91 -23.85
CA TYR A 162 0.22 -6.04 -24.63
C TYR A 162 0.61 -7.17 -23.71
N ILE A 163 -0.29 -8.11 -23.49
CA ILE A 163 -0.11 -9.30 -22.64
C ILE A 163 -0.48 -10.58 -23.41
N GLY A 164 -0.01 -11.73 -22.91
CA GLY A 164 -0.19 -13.02 -23.58
C GLY A 164 -1.59 -13.66 -23.46
N ALA A 165 -2.51 -13.05 -22.73
CA ALA A 165 -3.88 -13.54 -22.63
C ALA A 165 -4.66 -13.24 -23.92
N GLU A 166 -5.39 -14.24 -24.44
CA GLU A 166 -6.44 -14.03 -25.41
C GLU A 166 -7.67 -13.53 -24.65
N ASP A 167 -7.88 -12.22 -24.64
CA ASP A 167 -9.14 -11.66 -24.16
C ASP A 167 -10.07 -11.53 -25.38
N ASP A 168 -11.28 -12.05 -25.29
CA ASP A 168 -12.28 -12.00 -26.35
C ASP A 168 -12.71 -10.57 -26.72
N SER A 169 -12.40 -9.58 -25.89
CA SER A 169 -12.70 -8.17 -26.09
C SER A 169 -11.49 -7.37 -26.59
N LYS A 170 -11.16 -7.49 -27.88
CA LYS A 170 -10.12 -6.65 -28.51
C LYS A 170 -10.61 -5.21 -28.67
N THR A 171 -9.93 -4.28 -28.04
CA THR A 171 -10.25 -2.84 -28.12
C THR A 171 -9.22 -2.13 -28.99
N ALA A 172 -9.64 -1.65 -30.16
CA ALA A 172 -8.76 -0.96 -31.12
C ALA A 172 -8.56 0.52 -30.82
N ALA A 173 -9.40 1.11 -29.95
CA ALA A 173 -9.32 2.51 -29.51
C ALA A 173 -9.51 2.61 -28.00
N MET A 174 -8.95 3.65 -27.38
CA MET A 174 -9.15 3.90 -25.96
C MET A 174 -10.58 4.30 -25.63
N THR A 175 -11.06 3.83 -24.50
CA THR A 175 -12.35 4.21 -23.89
C THR A 175 -12.12 4.73 -22.47
N ALA A 176 -13.16 5.15 -21.79
CA ALA A 176 -13.06 5.54 -20.37
C ALA A 176 -12.57 4.40 -19.45
N THR A 177 -12.80 3.14 -19.82
CA THR A 177 -12.52 1.97 -18.98
C THR A 177 -11.50 1.01 -19.56
N SER A 178 -10.99 1.26 -20.77
CA SER A 178 -10.07 0.36 -21.46
C SER A 178 -9.04 1.13 -22.28
N VAL A 179 -7.80 0.71 -22.20
CA VAL A 179 -6.71 1.07 -23.10
C VAL A 179 -6.80 0.22 -24.38
N ILE A 180 -5.94 0.49 -25.38
CA ILE A 180 -5.88 -0.28 -26.61
C ILE A 180 -5.31 -1.68 -26.29
N THR A 181 -6.07 -2.73 -26.64
CA THR A 181 -5.66 -4.14 -26.45
C THR A 181 -5.51 -4.89 -27.78
N ASP A 182 -6.01 -4.32 -28.87
CA ASP A 182 -5.85 -4.90 -30.20
C ASP A 182 -4.39 -4.79 -30.68
N LYS A 183 -3.77 -5.94 -30.88
CA LYS A 183 -2.34 -6.06 -31.22
C LYS A 183 -2.01 -5.47 -32.59
N GLU A 184 -2.92 -5.57 -33.57
CA GLU A 184 -2.72 -4.97 -34.88
C GLU A 184 -2.85 -3.44 -34.84
N ALA A 185 -3.81 -2.93 -34.07
CA ALA A 185 -3.97 -1.49 -33.87
C ALA A 185 -2.74 -0.87 -33.18
N LEU A 186 -2.15 -1.59 -32.20
CA LEU A 186 -0.92 -1.16 -31.54
C LEU A 186 0.29 -1.15 -32.46
N GLN A 187 0.38 -2.09 -33.41
CA GLN A 187 1.48 -2.13 -34.38
C GLN A 187 1.34 -1.04 -35.47
N LYS A 188 0.10 -0.79 -35.93
CA LYS A 188 -0.16 0.24 -36.94
C LYS A 188 0.02 1.65 -36.41
N ALA A 189 -0.30 1.84 -35.13
CA ALA A 189 -0.17 3.13 -34.46
C ALA A 189 0.31 2.90 -33.02
N PRO A 190 1.64 2.89 -32.78
CA PRO A 190 2.23 2.64 -31.49
C PRO A 190 1.68 3.59 -30.41
N PRO A 191 1.47 3.09 -29.17
CA PRO A 191 0.98 3.91 -28.08
C PRO A 191 2.11 4.80 -27.50
N ASP A 192 1.74 5.81 -26.74
CA ASP A 192 2.69 6.61 -25.93
C ASP A 192 3.21 5.82 -24.73
N ILE A 193 2.32 5.01 -24.14
CA ILE A 193 2.57 4.20 -22.97
C ILE A 193 2.23 2.75 -23.28
N LEU A 194 3.20 1.85 -23.07
CA LEU A 194 3.02 0.41 -23.25
C LEU A 194 3.03 -0.29 -21.90
N LEU A 195 1.93 -0.95 -21.55
CA LEU A 195 1.83 -1.84 -20.40
C LEU A 195 2.03 -3.29 -20.87
N THR A 196 2.86 -4.03 -20.16
CA THR A 196 3.18 -5.43 -20.53
C THR A 196 3.75 -6.20 -19.34
N ASN A 197 4.05 -7.47 -19.54
CA ASN A 197 4.90 -8.27 -18.62
C ASN A 197 6.27 -8.53 -19.27
N TYR A 198 7.26 -8.93 -18.45
CA TYR A 198 8.64 -9.07 -18.92
C TYR A 198 8.80 -10.14 -20.02
N LYS A 199 8.07 -11.27 -19.94
CA LYS A 199 8.12 -12.33 -20.97
C LYS A 199 7.54 -11.85 -22.30
N GLN A 200 6.45 -11.09 -22.23
CA GLN A 200 5.83 -10.54 -23.42
C GLN A 200 6.69 -9.46 -24.05
N LEU A 201 7.36 -8.63 -23.26
CA LEU A 201 8.31 -7.64 -23.77
C LEU A 201 9.49 -8.31 -24.49
N ASP A 202 10.00 -9.40 -23.92
CA ASP A 202 11.08 -10.17 -24.57
C ASP A 202 10.62 -10.73 -25.93
N TYR A 203 9.39 -11.27 -25.98
CA TYR A 203 8.79 -11.73 -27.21
C TYR A 203 8.67 -10.60 -28.25
N LEU A 204 8.18 -9.40 -27.84
CA LEU A 204 8.02 -8.23 -28.70
C LEU A 204 9.33 -7.73 -29.30
N LEU A 205 10.45 -7.89 -28.62
CA LEU A 205 11.77 -7.48 -29.12
C LEU A 205 12.34 -8.48 -30.15
N LEU A 206 11.94 -9.74 -30.10
CA LEU A 206 12.49 -10.82 -30.92
C LEU A 206 11.70 -11.05 -32.21
N GLN A 207 10.41 -10.75 -32.24
CA GLN A 207 9.52 -11.13 -33.33
C GLN A 207 9.57 -10.14 -34.51
N PRO A 208 9.89 -10.60 -35.75
CA PRO A 208 9.95 -9.72 -36.91
C PRO A 208 8.63 -9.08 -37.28
N HIS A 209 7.51 -9.78 -37.05
CA HIS A 209 6.19 -9.30 -37.46
C HIS A 209 5.62 -8.19 -36.56
N VAL A 210 6.25 -7.88 -35.43
CA VAL A 210 5.82 -6.78 -34.54
C VAL A 210 6.71 -5.54 -34.64
N GLN A 211 7.55 -5.46 -35.67
CA GLN A 211 8.49 -4.33 -35.85
C GLN A 211 7.78 -2.97 -35.94
N GLY A 212 6.55 -2.93 -36.48
CA GLY A 212 5.74 -1.72 -36.54
C GLY A 212 5.53 -1.04 -35.19
N LEU A 213 5.52 -1.82 -34.10
CA LEU A 213 5.40 -1.29 -32.74
C LEU A 213 6.59 -0.36 -32.37
N TRP A 214 7.79 -0.63 -32.93
CA TRP A 214 9.03 0.05 -32.62
C TRP A 214 9.48 1.05 -33.70
N GLU A 215 8.70 1.21 -34.77
CA GLU A 215 9.10 1.99 -35.95
C GLU A 215 9.52 3.43 -35.61
N HIS A 216 8.88 4.03 -34.59
CA HIS A 216 9.16 5.40 -34.19
C HIS A 216 10.04 5.51 -32.94
N ASN A 217 10.65 4.40 -32.48
CA ASN A 217 11.43 4.36 -31.24
C ASN A 217 12.95 4.42 -31.48
N GLY A 218 13.38 5.22 -32.44
CA GLY A 218 14.80 5.51 -32.67
C GLY A 218 15.29 6.74 -31.92
N ARG A 219 16.45 7.24 -32.35
CA ARG A 219 17.00 8.52 -31.87
C ARG A 219 16.34 9.69 -32.61
N LEU A 220 16.05 10.76 -31.85
CA LEU A 220 15.55 12.02 -32.39
C LEU A 220 16.70 12.83 -33.02
N ALA A 221 16.34 13.90 -33.74
CA ALA A 221 17.32 14.76 -34.42
C ALA A 221 18.28 15.48 -33.45
N ASP A 222 17.87 15.71 -32.21
CA ASP A 222 18.69 16.24 -31.13
C ASP A 222 19.59 15.19 -30.46
N GLY A 223 19.53 13.94 -30.93
CA GLY A 223 20.28 12.83 -30.40
C GLY A 223 19.68 12.14 -29.19
N THR A 224 18.53 12.58 -28.69
CA THR A 224 17.84 11.92 -27.55
C THR A 224 17.01 10.71 -28.01
N SER A 225 16.71 9.81 -27.09
CA SER A 225 15.86 8.64 -27.33
C SER A 225 14.39 8.94 -27.13
N VAL A 226 13.50 8.37 -27.95
CA VAL A 226 12.05 8.49 -27.80
C VAL A 226 11.60 7.78 -26.51
N LEU A 227 12.11 6.57 -26.24
CA LEU A 227 11.84 5.87 -24.99
C LEU A 227 12.58 6.55 -23.85
N ARG A 228 11.82 7.07 -22.88
CA ARG A 228 12.39 7.81 -21.75
C ARG A 228 12.23 7.10 -20.42
N TYR A 229 11.13 6.39 -20.20
CA TYR A 229 10.82 5.76 -18.92
C TYR A 229 10.64 4.25 -19.06
N LEU A 230 11.29 3.53 -18.17
CA LEU A 230 11.07 2.10 -17.93
C LEU A 230 10.69 1.89 -16.47
N VAL A 231 9.45 1.48 -16.24
CA VAL A 231 8.94 1.19 -14.89
C VAL A 231 8.81 -0.31 -14.72
N VAL A 232 9.34 -0.82 -13.62
CA VAL A 232 9.15 -2.21 -13.17
C VAL A 232 8.42 -2.20 -11.85
N ASP A 233 7.14 -2.57 -11.92
CA ASP A 233 6.30 -2.64 -10.72
C ASP A 233 6.55 -3.93 -9.94
N GLU A 234 6.40 -3.86 -8.61
CA GLU A 234 6.72 -4.96 -7.70
C GLU A 234 8.12 -5.56 -7.95
N PHE A 235 9.10 -4.69 -8.09
CA PHE A 235 10.49 -5.01 -8.46
C PHE A 235 11.11 -6.12 -7.60
N HIS A 236 10.70 -6.23 -6.34
CA HIS A 236 11.17 -7.28 -5.42
C HIS A 236 10.75 -8.70 -5.82
N THR A 237 9.79 -8.85 -6.74
CA THR A 237 9.38 -10.18 -7.25
C THR A 237 10.33 -10.74 -8.28
N PHE A 238 11.23 -9.91 -8.83
CA PHE A 238 12.22 -10.32 -9.80
C PHE A 238 13.53 -10.67 -9.08
N ASP A 239 13.58 -11.84 -8.46
CA ASP A 239 14.77 -12.37 -7.79
C ASP A 239 15.41 -13.54 -8.56
N GLY A 240 16.63 -13.93 -8.19
CA GLY A 240 17.33 -15.07 -8.76
C GLY A 240 17.36 -15.10 -10.29
N ALA A 241 16.87 -16.17 -10.89
CA ALA A 241 16.85 -16.36 -12.35
C ALA A 241 15.98 -15.32 -13.07
N GLN A 242 14.81 -14.95 -12.48
CA GLN A 242 13.91 -13.96 -13.09
C GLN A 242 14.55 -12.56 -13.11
N GLY A 243 15.32 -12.21 -12.09
CA GLY A 243 16.10 -10.97 -12.07
C GLY A 243 17.16 -10.95 -13.17
N THR A 244 17.85 -12.06 -13.36
CA THR A 244 18.86 -12.20 -14.45
C THR A 244 18.21 -12.06 -15.83
N ASP A 245 17.06 -12.71 -16.05
CA ASP A 245 16.32 -12.61 -17.31
C ASP A 245 15.87 -11.16 -17.58
N LEU A 246 15.34 -10.48 -16.58
CA LEU A 246 14.96 -9.07 -16.68
C LEU A 246 16.16 -8.18 -16.98
N ALA A 247 17.31 -8.41 -16.35
CA ALA A 247 18.52 -7.66 -16.60
C ALA A 247 19.01 -7.81 -18.05
N CYS A 248 18.98 -9.03 -18.60
CA CYS A 248 19.30 -9.29 -20.00
C CYS A 248 18.31 -8.65 -20.97
N LEU A 249 17.01 -8.71 -20.63
CA LEU A 249 15.95 -8.09 -21.40
C LEU A 249 16.12 -6.56 -21.48
N ILE A 250 16.43 -5.90 -20.37
CA ILE A 250 16.64 -4.44 -20.34
C ILE A 250 17.84 -4.03 -21.22
N ARG A 251 18.94 -4.80 -21.18
CA ARG A 251 20.10 -4.54 -22.04
C ARG A 251 19.76 -4.69 -23.50
N ARG A 252 19.00 -5.73 -23.88
CA ARG A 252 18.49 -5.94 -25.23
C ARG A 252 17.54 -4.83 -25.68
N LEU A 253 16.65 -4.39 -24.79
CA LEU A 253 15.75 -3.26 -25.05
C LEU A 253 16.52 -1.98 -25.38
N ARG A 254 17.54 -1.66 -24.59
CA ARG A 254 18.40 -0.49 -24.80
C ARG A 254 19.15 -0.55 -26.13
N ASP A 255 19.73 -1.68 -26.42
CA ASP A 255 20.45 -1.89 -27.68
C ASP A 255 19.49 -1.76 -28.87
N ARG A 256 18.37 -2.45 -28.82
CA ARG A 256 17.35 -2.45 -29.89
C ARG A 256 16.80 -1.07 -30.19
N LEU A 257 16.51 -0.26 -29.16
CA LEU A 257 15.90 1.07 -29.28
C LEU A 257 16.95 2.20 -29.26
N GLN A 258 18.23 1.87 -29.30
CA GLN A 258 19.35 2.82 -29.26
C GLN A 258 19.23 3.82 -28.10
N CYS A 259 18.83 3.33 -26.92
CA CYS A 259 18.58 4.12 -25.72
C CYS A 259 19.72 3.89 -24.70
N PRO A 260 20.73 4.75 -24.63
CA PRO A 260 21.85 4.61 -23.68
C PRO A 260 21.39 4.61 -22.22
N GLY A 261 22.25 4.09 -21.35
CA GLY A 261 21.92 3.89 -19.94
C GLY A 261 21.56 5.13 -19.15
N ASP A 262 22.09 6.27 -19.53
CA ASP A 262 21.88 7.58 -18.91
C ASP A 262 20.64 8.32 -19.43
N GLU A 263 20.13 7.94 -20.59
CA GLU A 263 18.92 8.51 -21.16
C GLU A 263 17.64 7.79 -20.67
N LEU A 264 17.69 6.48 -20.44
CA LEU A 264 16.57 5.70 -19.96
C LEU A 264 16.44 5.82 -18.46
N VAL A 265 15.37 6.49 -18.02
CA VAL A 265 15.03 6.61 -16.61
C VAL A 265 14.35 5.34 -16.13
N CYS A 266 14.99 4.66 -15.21
CA CYS A 266 14.51 3.42 -14.63
C CYS A 266 13.83 3.66 -13.30
N VAL A 267 12.61 3.15 -13.17
CA VAL A 267 11.82 3.23 -11.93
C VAL A 267 11.48 1.82 -11.47
N GLY A 268 11.79 1.51 -10.21
CA GLY A 268 11.33 0.29 -9.56
C GLY A 268 10.37 0.62 -8.43
N THR A 269 9.31 -0.17 -8.24
CA THR A 269 8.45 -0.06 -7.06
C THR A 269 8.54 -1.32 -6.21
N SER A 270 8.40 -1.18 -4.89
CA SER A 270 8.41 -2.30 -3.96
C SER A 270 7.46 -2.04 -2.79
N ALA A 271 6.81 -3.10 -2.30
CA ALA A 271 5.97 -3.02 -1.09
C ALA A 271 6.78 -3.14 0.21
N THR A 272 7.99 -3.67 0.15
CA THR A 272 8.80 -3.97 1.33
C THR A 272 10.20 -3.40 1.21
N LEU A 273 10.65 -2.77 2.30
CA LEU A 273 12.05 -2.57 2.59
C LEU A 273 12.43 -3.53 3.70
N GLY A 274 13.57 -4.19 3.56
CA GLY A 274 14.25 -4.74 4.74
C GLY A 274 14.72 -3.61 5.66
N GLY A 275 15.43 -3.95 6.75
CA GLY A 275 16.03 -2.96 7.63
C GLY A 275 17.02 -2.02 6.92
N PRO A 276 17.56 -1.02 7.64
CA PRO A 276 18.50 -0.05 7.08
C PRO A 276 19.70 -0.65 6.36
N GLU A 277 20.15 -1.83 6.79
CA GLU A 277 21.22 -2.60 6.15
C GLU A 277 20.87 -3.12 4.75
N SER A 278 19.59 -3.22 4.42
CA SER A 278 19.15 -3.71 3.10
C SER A 278 19.08 -2.60 2.04
N ILE A 279 19.16 -1.33 2.43
CA ILE A 279 19.04 -0.18 1.51
C ILE A 279 20.12 -0.23 0.43
N GLN A 280 21.40 -0.35 0.84
CA GLN A 280 22.50 -0.37 -0.12
C GLN A 280 22.42 -1.61 -1.03
N ALA A 281 22.07 -2.76 -0.48
CA ALA A 281 21.89 -3.98 -1.26
C ALA A 281 20.77 -3.85 -2.31
N MET A 282 19.67 -3.17 -1.98
CA MET A 282 18.58 -2.89 -2.92
C MET A 282 19.01 -1.93 -4.04
N LEU A 283 19.76 -0.88 -3.73
CA LEU A 283 20.30 0.06 -4.72
C LEU A 283 21.30 -0.63 -5.67
N ASP A 284 22.19 -1.47 -5.12
CA ASP A 284 23.15 -2.24 -5.88
C ASP A 284 22.45 -3.25 -6.79
N TYR A 285 21.43 -3.93 -6.25
CA TYR A 285 20.61 -4.85 -7.03
C TYR A 285 19.88 -4.15 -8.17
N ALA A 286 19.25 -3.01 -7.90
CA ALA A 286 18.63 -2.20 -8.94
C ALA A 286 19.65 -1.74 -9.99
N GLY A 287 20.85 -1.33 -9.54
CA GLY A 287 21.96 -0.97 -10.43
C GLY A 287 22.35 -2.09 -11.39
N GLN A 288 22.39 -3.33 -10.90
CA GLN A 288 22.71 -4.51 -11.71
C GLN A 288 21.59 -4.85 -12.70
N ILE A 289 20.34 -4.87 -12.24
CA ILE A 289 19.19 -5.21 -13.09
C ILE A 289 18.99 -4.17 -14.19
N PHE A 290 18.90 -2.90 -13.79
CA PHE A 290 18.65 -1.81 -14.73
C PHE A 290 19.90 -1.39 -15.53
N ALA A 291 21.09 -1.92 -15.23
CA ALA A 291 22.37 -1.47 -15.78
C ALA A 291 22.52 0.07 -15.74
N SER A 292 22.15 0.67 -14.63
CA SER A 292 22.12 2.12 -14.40
C SER A 292 22.53 2.41 -12.96
N ARG A 293 23.04 3.62 -12.72
CA ARG A 293 23.42 4.03 -11.38
C ARG A 293 22.18 4.47 -10.58
N PHE A 294 22.07 3.99 -9.35
CA PHE A 294 21.12 4.46 -8.35
C PHE A 294 21.89 5.07 -7.18
N GLU A 295 21.67 6.34 -6.93
CA GLU A 295 22.24 7.07 -5.80
C GLU A 295 21.44 6.74 -4.52
N PRO A 296 22.00 6.94 -3.30
CA PRO A 296 21.22 6.78 -2.07
C PRO A 296 19.91 7.55 -2.05
N ALA A 297 19.91 8.78 -2.60
CA ALA A 297 18.70 9.58 -2.76
C ALA A 297 17.69 9.04 -3.79
N ALA A 298 18.03 7.99 -4.54
CA ALA A 298 17.10 7.35 -5.47
C ALA A 298 16.03 6.53 -4.76
N LEU A 299 16.28 6.10 -3.53
CA LEU A 299 15.33 5.35 -2.74
C LEU A 299 14.38 6.31 -2.02
N ILE A 300 13.12 6.21 -2.36
CA ILE A 300 12.02 6.94 -1.73
C ILE A 300 11.26 5.97 -0.84
N VAL A 301 11.13 6.31 0.41
CA VAL A 301 10.38 5.57 1.41
C VAL A 301 9.19 6.36 1.89
N GLU A 302 8.19 5.68 2.43
CA GLU A 302 7.06 6.37 3.03
C GLU A 302 7.48 7.15 4.27
N GLU A 303 7.00 8.37 4.38
CA GLU A 303 7.13 9.16 5.58
C GLU A 303 5.76 9.25 6.27
N ARG A 304 5.70 8.82 7.52
CA ARG A 304 4.50 8.89 8.35
C ARG A 304 4.65 9.95 9.41
N LEU A 305 3.53 10.45 9.90
CA LEU A 305 3.54 11.33 11.06
C LEU A 305 4.20 10.62 12.24
N SER A 306 5.02 11.34 13.02
CA SER A 306 5.44 10.83 14.32
C SER A 306 4.25 10.87 15.30
N PRO A 307 4.28 10.08 16.40
CA PRO A 307 3.26 10.18 17.44
C PRO A 307 3.08 11.62 17.94
N GLU A 308 4.16 12.37 18.07
CA GLU A 308 4.17 13.77 18.51
C GLU A 308 3.43 14.67 17.51
N GLN A 309 3.73 14.53 16.23
CA GLN A 309 3.06 15.30 15.16
C GLN A 309 1.57 14.93 15.07
N PHE A 310 1.26 13.64 15.22
CA PHE A 310 -0.10 13.14 15.11
C PHE A 310 -1.00 13.63 16.24
N PHE A 311 -0.50 13.66 17.47
CA PHE A 311 -1.24 14.15 18.63
C PHE A 311 -1.13 15.67 18.85
N THR A 312 -0.44 16.40 17.98
CA THR A 312 -0.38 17.85 18.04
C THR A 312 -1.79 18.44 17.96
N GLY A 313 -2.18 19.23 18.96
CA GLY A 313 -3.53 19.82 19.07
C GLY A 313 -4.50 19.02 19.95
N HIS A 314 -4.16 17.83 20.42
CA HIS A 314 -4.95 17.14 21.45
C HIS A 314 -4.54 17.67 22.84
N THR A 315 -5.49 18.15 23.59
CA THR A 315 -5.27 18.58 24.99
C THR A 315 -4.93 17.36 25.84
N GLY A 316 -3.79 17.36 26.48
CA GLY A 316 -3.32 16.21 27.29
C GLY A 316 -2.03 15.57 26.81
N TYR A 317 -1.50 16.01 25.67
CA TYR A 317 -0.16 15.64 25.23
C TYR A 317 0.86 16.33 26.13
N GLY A 318 1.29 15.65 27.19
CA GLY A 318 2.29 16.13 28.15
C GLY A 318 3.58 15.35 28.03
N ASP A 319 4.60 15.85 28.71
CA ASP A 319 5.94 15.29 28.81
C ASP A 319 5.90 13.79 29.09
N PRO A 320 6.49 12.93 28.23
CA PRO A 320 6.51 11.49 28.41
C PRO A 320 7.18 11.03 29.72
N ASP A 321 8.02 11.87 30.33
CA ASP A 321 8.73 11.57 31.57
C ASP A 321 7.95 11.92 32.84
N ASN A 322 6.82 12.61 32.70
CA ASN A 322 5.99 13.00 33.83
C ASN A 322 4.95 11.90 34.12
N GLY A 323 5.22 11.03 35.08
CA GLY A 323 4.48 9.85 35.58
C GLY A 323 2.95 9.86 35.63
N GLY A 324 2.27 10.79 34.95
CA GLY A 324 0.83 10.85 34.77
C GLY A 324 0.26 9.99 33.64
N LEU A 325 1.06 9.11 33.06
CA LEU A 325 0.78 8.39 31.80
C LEU A 325 -0.38 7.38 31.84
N PHE A 326 -0.91 7.04 33.00
CA PHE A 326 -1.89 5.96 33.14
C PHE A 326 -2.95 6.22 34.20
N SER A 327 -3.55 7.38 34.21
CA SER A 327 -4.72 7.63 35.06
C SER A 327 -6.06 7.18 34.44
N LEU A 328 -6.05 6.12 33.62
CA LEU A 328 -7.30 5.45 33.31
C LEU A 328 -7.73 4.67 34.56
N PRO A 329 -8.83 5.01 35.20
CA PRO A 329 -9.33 4.20 36.29
C PRO A 329 -9.64 2.81 35.74
N LEU A 330 -9.09 1.78 36.39
CA LEU A 330 -9.46 0.41 36.06
C LEU A 330 -10.97 0.25 36.30
N PRO A 331 -11.70 -0.31 35.33
CA PRO A 331 -13.12 -0.55 35.52
C PRO A 331 -13.34 -1.47 36.73
N PRO A 332 -14.44 -1.27 37.47
CA PRO A 332 -14.82 -2.16 38.55
C PRO A 332 -14.86 -3.61 38.08
N ARG A 333 -14.54 -4.55 38.98
CA ARG A 333 -14.56 -5.99 38.64
C ARG A 333 -15.89 -6.45 38.03
N GLU A 334 -16.99 -5.88 38.51
CA GLU A 334 -18.36 -6.14 38.04
C GLU A 334 -18.59 -5.67 36.58
N ALA A 335 -17.82 -4.72 36.12
CA ALA A 335 -17.87 -4.25 34.73
C ALA A 335 -16.99 -5.07 33.78
N GLN A 336 -16.19 -6.01 34.30
CA GLN A 336 -15.30 -6.82 33.44
C GLN A 336 -16.07 -7.77 32.53
N ASP A 337 -17.26 -8.21 32.89
CA ASP A 337 -18.12 -9.03 32.05
C ASP A 337 -18.65 -8.25 30.82
N GLN A 338 -18.76 -6.93 30.95
CA GLN A 338 -19.12 -6.04 29.82
C GLN A 338 -17.94 -5.86 28.85
N LEU A 339 -16.73 -6.23 29.26
CA LEU A 339 -15.53 -6.20 28.42
C LEU A 339 -15.37 -7.48 27.59
N ASP A 340 -16.27 -8.43 27.71
CA ASP A 340 -16.23 -9.65 26.93
C ASP A 340 -16.97 -9.47 25.58
N PRO A 341 -16.29 -9.51 24.45
CA PRO A 341 -16.90 -9.33 23.16
C PRO A 341 -17.92 -10.42 22.79
N GLU A 342 -17.86 -11.61 23.42
CA GLU A 342 -18.80 -12.70 23.18
C GLU A 342 -20.18 -12.41 23.73
N HIS A 343 -20.30 -11.53 24.72
CA HIS A 343 -21.57 -11.12 25.32
C HIS A 343 -22.23 -9.92 24.63
N ALA A 344 -21.59 -9.30 23.66
CA ALA A 344 -22.12 -8.13 22.98
C ALA A 344 -23.05 -8.49 21.81
N SER A 345 -24.20 -7.84 21.72
CA SER A 345 -25.17 -8.07 20.64
C SER A 345 -24.66 -7.63 19.25
N SER A 346 -23.72 -6.70 19.20
CA SER A 346 -23.07 -6.21 17.98
C SER A 346 -21.74 -5.53 18.30
N ALA A 347 -20.90 -5.35 17.27
CA ALA A 347 -19.63 -4.63 17.41
C ALA A 347 -19.84 -3.18 17.87
N ASP A 348 -20.87 -2.51 17.37
CA ASP A 348 -21.18 -1.13 17.76
C ASP A 348 -21.69 -1.05 19.21
N ALA A 349 -22.50 -2.01 19.66
CA ALA A 349 -22.93 -2.12 21.04
C ALA A 349 -21.74 -2.37 21.99
N TYR A 350 -20.81 -3.22 21.59
CA TYR A 350 -19.60 -3.48 22.33
C TYR A 350 -18.73 -2.22 22.47
N LEU A 351 -18.48 -1.52 21.34
CA LEU A 351 -17.70 -0.27 21.34
C LEU A 351 -18.37 0.83 22.19
N ALA A 352 -19.71 0.91 22.16
CA ALA A 352 -20.45 1.84 22.99
C ALA A 352 -20.30 1.53 24.49
N ALA A 353 -20.41 0.25 24.88
CA ALA A 353 -20.19 -0.18 26.25
C ALA A 353 -18.76 0.11 26.72
N GLN A 354 -17.76 -0.14 25.86
CA GLN A 354 -16.36 0.19 26.13
C GLN A 354 -16.16 1.71 26.28
N ALA A 355 -16.75 2.52 25.37
CA ALA A 355 -16.65 3.97 25.44
C ALA A 355 -17.26 4.53 26.74
N ALA A 356 -18.45 4.05 27.13
CA ALA A 356 -19.08 4.44 28.39
C ALA A 356 -18.23 4.06 29.61
N LEU A 357 -17.63 2.89 29.58
CA LEU A 357 -16.80 2.40 30.69
C LEU A 357 -15.48 3.19 30.88
N TRP A 358 -14.82 3.54 29.77
CA TRP A 358 -13.51 4.19 29.81
C TRP A 358 -13.59 5.73 29.77
N LEU A 359 -14.61 6.30 29.13
CA LEU A 359 -14.75 7.74 28.90
C LEU A 359 -15.91 8.34 29.66
N GLY A 360 -16.74 7.51 30.34
CA GLY A 360 -17.97 7.97 31.00
C GLY A 360 -18.98 8.56 29.98
N ASP A 361 -19.83 9.44 30.44
CA ASP A 361 -20.89 10.08 29.63
C ASP A 361 -20.38 11.20 28.70
N THR A 362 -19.10 11.21 28.37
CA THR A 362 -18.50 12.26 27.53
C THR A 362 -18.85 12.15 26.04
N LEU A 363 -19.34 10.98 25.61
CA LEU A 363 -19.78 10.74 24.25
C LEU A 363 -21.33 10.58 24.20
N PRO A 364 -21.99 11.15 23.20
CA PRO A 364 -23.37 10.83 22.94
C PRO A 364 -23.52 9.32 22.65
N PRO A 365 -24.66 8.70 22.98
CA PRO A 365 -24.89 7.31 22.66
C PRO A 365 -24.78 7.09 21.15
N PRO A 366 -24.30 5.91 20.70
CA PRO A 366 -24.21 5.62 19.28
C PRO A 366 -25.60 5.71 18.66
N PRO A 367 -25.70 6.32 17.48
CA PRO A 367 -26.98 6.48 16.81
C PRO A 367 -27.59 5.11 16.49
N GLY A 368 -28.75 4.80 17.03
CA GLY A 368 -29.51 3.62 16.64
C GLY A 368 -29.98 3.77 15.20
N GLY A 369 -29.50 2.88 14.33
CA GLY A 369 -29.87 2.74 12.92
C GLY A 369 -29.91 4.03 12.10
N ASN A 370 -29.14 4.14 11.04
CA ASN A 370 -29.12 5.19 10.01
C ASN A 370 -28.58 6.59 10.34
N VAL A 371 -28.15 6.91 11.53
CA VAL A 371 -27.38 8.14 11.76
C VAL A 371 -25.91 7.82 11.74
N ASN A 372 -25.19 8.53 10.89
CA ASN A 372 -23.82 8.44 10.46
C ASN A 372 -22.86 7.84 11.53
N ALA A 373 -22.73 6.51 11.54
CA ALA A 373 -21.82 5.77 12.43
C ALA A 373 -20.38 6.30 12.36
N ASP A 374 -20.00 6.90 11.23
CA ASP A 374 -18.69 7.46 11.01
C ASP A 374 -18.46 8.74 11.84
N THR A 375 -19.50 9.57 12.03
CA THR A 375 -19.40 10.76 12.89
C THR A 375 -19.18 10.39 14.35
N TRP A 376 -19.87 9.34 14.83
CA TRP A 376 -19.69 8.85 16.19
C TRP A 376 -18.29 8.24 16.39
N ARG A 377 -17.81 7.46 15.42
CA ARG A 377 -16.45 6.88 15.43
C ARG A 377 -15.37 7.96 15.42
N LEU A 378 -15.59 9.05 14.66
CA LEU A 378 -14.70 10.21 14.68
C LEU A 378 -14.66 10.88 16.06
N ALA A 379 -15.81 11.07 16.69
CA ALA A 379 -15.89 11.63 18.04
C ALA A 379 -15.21 10.72 19.07
N LEU A 380 -15.41 9.41 18.98
CA LEU A 380 -14.73 8.42 19.82
C LEU A 380 -13.21 8.48 19.61
N GLY A 381 -12.75 8.50 18.34
CA GLY A 381 -11.33 8.61 18.00
C GLY A 381 -10.70 9.89 18.57
N TRP A 382 -11.42 11.01 18.52
CA TRP A 382 -10.97 12.27 19.10
C TRP A 382 -10.82 12.17 20.62
N GLN A 383 -11.81 11.62 21.32
CA GLN A 383 -11.76 11.42 22.77
C GLN A 383 -10.62 10.46 23.19
N LEU A 384 -10.46 9.35 22.47
CA LEU A 384 -9.34 8.44 22.69
C LEU A 384 -8.00 9.13 22.49
N GLY A 385 -7.90 10.05 21.50
CA GLY A 385 -6.72 10.86 21.26
C GLY A 385 -6.34 11.82 22.38
N THR A 386 -7.23 12.09 23.33
CA THR A 386 -6.91 12.90 24.52
C THR A 386 -6.32 12.07 25.67
N LEU A 387 -6.34 10.74 25.56
CA LEU A 387 -5.90 9.84 26.64
C LEU A 387 -4.41 9.56 26.56
N PRO A 388 -3.61 9.84 27.61
CA PRO A 388 -2.18 9.53 27.63
C PRO A 388 -1.86 8.05 27.43
N ALA A 389 -2.74 7.15 27.86
CA ALA A 389 -2.60 5.71 27.64
C ALA A 389 -2.61 5.36 26.14
N VAL A 390 -3.46 6.03 25.34
CA VAL A 390 -3.53 5.84 23.87
C VAL A 390 -2.27 6.39 23.19
N HIS A 391 -1.74 7.53 23.64
CA HIS A 391 -0.48 8.06 23.14
C HIS A 391 0.66 7.08 23.35
N ASN A 392 0.75 6.48 24.56
CA ASN A 392 1.77 5.52 24.87
C ASN A 392 1.58 4.22 24.07
N LEU A 393 0.33 3.75 23.91
CA LEU A 393 0.02 2.62 23.06
C LEU A 393 0.55 2.83 21.63
N VAL A 394 0.25 3.98 21.01
CA VAL A 394 0.68 4.31 19.66
C VAL A 394 2.20 4.33 19.54
N ARG A 395 2.91 4.91 20.53
CA ARG A 395 4.37 4.90 20.57
C ARG A 395 4.97 3.49 20.67
N GLN A 396 4.40 2.66 21.54
CA GLN A 396 4.88 1.29 21.79
C GLN A 396 4.59 0.33 20.64
N ALA A 397 3.49 0.57 19.91
CA ALA A 397 3.05 -0.24 18.79
C ALA A 397 3.46 0.35 17.42
N ALA A 398 4.30 1.37 17.38
CA ALA A 398 4.87 1.90 16.13
C ALA A 398 5.65 0.81 15.38
N ASP A 399 6.37 -0.02 16.11
CA ASP A 399 6.95 -1.26 15.60
C ASP A 399 6.00 -2.42 15.88
N THR A 400 5.89 -3.34 14.92
CA THR A 400 5.08 -4.55 15.08
C THR A 400 5.54 -5.35 16.29
N CYS A 401 4.67 -5.55 17.26
CA CYS A 401 4.96 -6.34 18.44
C CYS A 401 3.80 -7.28 18.79
N SER A 402 4.07 -8.37 19.51
CA SER A 402 2.98 -9.20 20.01
C SER A 402 2.21 -8.46 21.11
N ILE A 403 0.93 -8.80 21.27
CA ILE A 403 0.13 -8.23 22.36
C ILE A 403 0.75 -8.54 23.72
N ASP A 404 1.31 -9.72 23.89
CA ASP A 404 1.95 -10.10 25.16
C ASP A 404 3.17 -9.23 25.44
N GLN A 405 4.02 -8.96 24.43
CA GLN A 405 5.14 -8.02 24.55
C GLN A 405 4.67 -6.60 24.89
N LEU A 406 3.58 -6.16 24.26
CA LEU A 406 3.00 -4.85 24.51
C LEU A 406 2.48 -4.76 25.96
N LEU A 407 1.72 -5.75 26.41
CA LEU A 407 1.22 -5.85 27.79
C LEU A 407 2.36 -5.92 28.81
N GLU A 408 3.43 -6.64 28.52
CA GLU A 408 4.62 -6.71 29.37
C GLU A 408 5.29 -5.34 29.51
N ARG A 409 5.47 -4.61 28.42
CA ARG A 409 6.00 -3.23 28.44
C ARG A 409 5.11 -2.32 29.29
N PHE A 410 3.79 -2.39 29.11
CA PHE A 410 2.84 -1.63 29.93
C PHE A 410 2.91 -2.00 31.42
N SER A 411 2.96 -3.28 31.73
CA SER A 411 3.03 -3.75 33.14
C SER A 411 4.29 -3.28 33.84
N ARG A 412 5.43 -3.30 33.17
CA ARG A 412 6.69 -2.76 33.68
C ARG A 412 6.60 -1.27 34.00
N GLN A 413 6.02 -0.49 33.10
CA GLN A 413 5.87 0.96 33.27
C GLN A 413 4.89 1.32 34.40
N LEU A 414 3.86 0.48 34.62
CA LEU A 414 2.86 0.69 35.67
C LEU A 414 3.30 0.13 37.04
N GLY A 415 4.44 -0.58 37.12
CA GLY A 415 4.84 -1.27 38.35
C GLY A 415 3.87 -2.38 38.78
N LEU A 416 3.01 -2.85 37.88
CA LEU A 416 2.06 -3.94 38.09
C LEU A 416 2.82 -5.25 37.86
N GLY A 417 3.17 -6.01 38.86
CA GLY A 417 3.86 -7.29 38.73
C GLY A 417 3.27 -8.20 37.63
N GLU A 418 3.62 -9.48 37.57
CA GLU A 418 3.30 -10.44 36.48
C GLU A 418 1.78 -10.66 36.15
N ARG A 419 0.87 -9.99 36.84
CA ARG A 419 -0.59 -10.08 36.56
C ARG A 419 -1.07 -8.98 35.68
N TYR A 420 -1.16 -9.29 34.37
CA TYR A 420 -1.80 -8.39 33.38
C TYR A 420 -3.29 -8.22 33.69
N PRO A 421 -3.78 -7.00 33.94
CA PRO A 421 -5.21 -6.78 34.08
C PRO A 421 -5.91 -7.08 32.75
N ARG A 422 -6.85 -8.02 32.74
CA ARG A 422 -7.74 -8.32 31.60
C ARG A 422 -8.26 -7.08 30.85
N PRO A 423 -8.64 -5.98 31.54
CA PRO A 423 -9.15 -4.77 30.90
C PRO A 423 -8.20 -4.18 29.84
N TYR A 424 -6.90 -4.12 30.12
CA TYR A 424 -5.96 -3.56 29.13
C TYR A 424 -5.79 -4.44 27.91
N ARG A 425 -5.92 -5.76 28.04
CA ARG A 425 -5.89 -6.68 26.91
C ARG A 425 -7.07 -6.43 25.96
N VAL A 426 -8.24 -6.15 26.50
CA VAL A 426 -9.43 -5.83 25.73
C VAL A 426 -9.30 -4.46 25.05
N LEU A 427 -8.85 -3.44 25.78
CA LEU A 427 -8.60 -2.11 25.19
C LEU A 427 -7.63 -2.17 24.01
N LEU A 428 -6.64 -3.03 24.07
CA LEU A 428 -5.61 -3.18 23.02
C LEU A 428 -6.10 -4.00 21.80
N LEU A 429 -6.94 -5.02 22.06
CA LEU A 429 -7.41 -5.93 21.01
C LEU A 429 -8.59 -5.39 20.20
N GLU A 430 -9.44 -4.61 20.84
CA GLU A 430 -10.75 -4.24 20.32
C GLU A 430 -10.79 -2.83 19.70
N GLN A 431 -9.62 -2.20 19.50
CA GLN A 431 -9.59 -0.94 18.73
C GLN A 431 -10.17 -1.20 17.32
N PRO A 432 -11.22 -0.47 16.92
CA PRO A 432 -11.80 -0.66 15.60
C PRO A 432 -10.71 -0.42 14.54
N ARG A 433 -10.57 -1.31 13.56
CA ARG A 433 -9.69 -1.15 12.37
C ARG A 433 -9.98 0.13 11.58
N THR A 434 -11.10 0.75 11.91
CA THR A 434 -11.57 2.03 11.40
C THR A 434 -11.80 3.01 12.54
N ALA A 435 -10.95 3.04 13.57
CA ALA A 435 -10.72 4.36 14.10
C ALA A 435 -10.30 5.15 12.87
N PRO A 436 -11.15 6.02 12.29
CA PRO A 436 -10.75 6.85 11.17
C PRO A 436 -9.50 7.47 11.70
N GLY A 437 -8.41 7.25 10.99
CA GLY A 437 -7.14 7.63 11.53
C GLY A 437 -7.39 8.98 12.13
N LEU A 438 -6.96 9.22 13.34
CA LEU A 438 -7.04 10.50 13.97
C LEU A 438 -6.60 11.50 12.91
N SER A 439 -7.48 11.77 11.98
CA SER A 439 -7.22 12.69 10.90
C SER A 439 -7.25 14.05 11.55
N THR A 440 -6.12 14.73 11.50
CA THR A 440 -6.13 16.17 11.77
C THR A 440 -7.38 16.77 11.14
N PRO A 441 -8.12 17.64 11.81
CA PRO A 441 -9.25 18.32 11.23
C PRO A 441 -8.74 19.18 10.07
N GLY A 442 -8.64 18.57 8.89
CA GLY A 442 -8.52 19.28 7.65
C GLY A 442 -9.90 19.80 7.26
N PRO A 443 -10.01 20.96 6.64
CA PRO A 443 -11.28 21.59 6.30
C PRO A 443 -11.94 20.91 5.07
N PHE A 444 -12.12 19.58 5.06
CA PHE A 444 -12.78 18.91 3.95
C PHE A 444 -13.94 18.05 4.43
N PRO A 445 -15.18 18.49 4.19
CA PRO A 445 -16.33 17.61 4.25
C PRO A 445 -16.35 16.74 2.98
N GLY A 446 -16.34 15.44 3.15
CA GLY A 446 -16.84 14.50 2.18
C GLY A 446 -15.83 13.97 1.16
N LEU A 447 -15.07 12.95 1.56
CA LEU A 447 -14.65 11.90 0.64
C LEU A 447 -14.90 10.56 1.33
N GLY A 448 -16.07 10.00 1.04
CA GLY A 448 -16.41 8.64 1.40
C GLY A 448 -15.53 7.68 0.66
N CYS A 449 -14.53 7.11 1.32
CA CYS A 449 -13.95 5.84 0.92
C CYS A 449 -14.99 4.76 1.21
N THR A 450 -15.84 4.44 0.24
CA THR A 450 -16.60 3.20 0.26
C THR A 450 -15.62 2.03 0.17
N PRO A 451 -15.57 1.12 1.13
CA PRO A 451 -14.86 -0.13 0.95
C PRO A 451 -15.67 -0.95 -0.05
N ARG A 452 -15.22 -1.02 -1.30
CA ARG A 452 -15.70 -2.05 -2.21
C ARG A 452 -15.21 -3.38 -1.68
N SER A 453 -16.14 -4.16 -1.18
CA SER A 453 -15.98 -5.56 -0.87
C SER A 453 -15.51 -6.30 -2.13
N SER A 454 -14.22 -6.61 -2.23
CA SER A 454 -13.75 -7.67 -3.12
C SER A 454 -14.01 -8.99 -2.41
N ALA A 455 -15.08 -9.65 -2.81
CA ALA A 455 -15.33 -11.04 -2.46
C ALA A 455 -14.15 -11.88 -2.98
N PHE A 456 -13.47 -12.56 -2.08
CA PHE A 456 -12.69 -13.73 -2.41
C PHE A 456 -13.66 -14.86 -2.83
N ARG A 457 -13.56 -15.32 -4.06
CA ARG A 457 -13.81 -16.68 -4.49
C ARG A 457 -12.52 -17.26 -5.00
#